data_10df62c7748f8326e18bd226001750b6
#
_entry.id   10df62c7748f8326e18bd226001750b6
#
_cell.length_a   1.000
_cell.length_b   1.000
_cell.length_c   1.000
_cell.angle_alpha   90.00
_cell.angle_beta   90.00
_cell.angle_gamma   90.00
#
_symmetry.space_group_name_H-M   'P 1'
#
loop_
_entity.id
_entity.type
_entity.pdbx_description
1 polymer ?
#
loop_
_entity_poly.entity_id
_entity_poly.type
_entity_poly.pdbx_seq_one_letter_code
_entity_poly.pdbx_strand_id
1 'polypeptide(L)'
;MANERQTQPQVAIPLPKAKKNAVQIGCICMMLSVAMYGLVFATLTAPILESVNAMGYVSLFSVFAGLGLSIMTPIGGKLGDLIGRRNIVVIPGIICAVCGIAFAFVRSLVLLMILRLLIGFAQGAFTAAPYIIAGLINEKKDVPKAMGMLAAAIAVGGFGGSIIAGIL
;
A
#
# COMPACT_ATOMS: atom_id res chain seq x y z
N MET A 1 27.86 22.80 7.21
CA MET A 1 27.68 21.59 8.04
C MET A 1 26.38 20.82 7.75
N ALA A 2 25.76 20.94 6.56
CA ALA A 2 24.52 20.23 6.21
C ALA A 2 24.67 19.19 5.09
N ASN A 3 25.89 18.96 4.58
CA ASN A 3 26.09 18.16 3.35
C ASN A 3 26.83 16.82 3.56
N GLU A 4 27.10 16.42 4.79
CA GLU A 4 27.87 15.19 5.04
C GLU A 4 26.99 13.96 5.41
N ARG A 5 25.67 14.13 5.54
CA ARG A 5 24.77 13.00 5.90
C ARG A 5 24.24 12.22 4.69
N GLN A 6 24.58 12.61 3.45
CA GLN A 6 24.06 11.95 2.25
C GLN A 6 25.04 10.97 1.58
N THR A 7 26.22 10.77 2.14
CA THR A 7 27.25 9.92 1.53
C THR A 7 27.62 8.68 2.35
N GLN A 8 26.74 8.18 3.17
CA GLN A 8 26.95 6.81 3.66
C GLN A 8 26.66 5.84 2.50
N PRO A 9 27.63 5.02 2.09
CA PRO A 9 27.38 4.00 1.09
C PRO A 9 26.31 3.08 1.64
N GLN A 10 25.15 3.01 0.96
CA GLN A 10 24.14 1.99 1.25
C GLN A 10 24.80 0.64 0.96
N VAL A 11 25.35 0.04 2.00
CA VAL A 11 25.88 -1.32 1.95
C VAL A 11 24.66 -2.22 1.86
N ALA A 12 24.41 -2.79 0.68
CA ALA A 12 23.39 -3.80 0.50
C ALA A 12 23.60 -4.90 1.54
N ILE A 13 22.54 -5.27 2.26
CA ILE A 13 22.62 -6.35 3.25
C ILE A 13 23.03 -7.62 2.49
N PRO A 14 24.16 -8.28 2.81
CA PRO A 14 24.61 -9.45 2.09
C PRO A 14 23.69 -10.63 2.43
N LEU A 15 22.62 -10.79 1.67
CA LEU A 15 21.71 -11.92 1.75
C LEU A 15 22.12 -13.00 0.73
N PRO A 16 22.04 -14.29 1.07
CA PRO A 16 22.19 -15.35 0.08
C PRO A 16 21.16 -15.18 -1.05
N LYS A 17 21.55 -15.44 -2.28
CA LYS A 17 20.73 -15.22 -3.50
C LYS A 17 19.31 -15.77 -3.39
N ALA A 18 19.15 -16.94 -2.78
CA ALA A 18 17.84 -17.55 -2.58
C ALA A 18 16.93 -16.72 -1.65
N LYS A 19 17.46 -16.18 -0.55
CA LYS A 19 16.70 -15.31 0.37
C LYS A 19 16.38 -13.96 -0.27
N LYS A 20 17.31 -13.40 -1.03
CA LYS A 20 17.10 -12.14 -1.78
C LYS A 20 15.92 -12.29 -2.75
N ASN A 21 15.89 -13.36 -3.54
CA ASN A 21 14.81 -13.61 -4.49
C ASN A 21 13.46 -13.84 -3.78
N ALA A 22 13.44 -14.59 -2.67
CA ALA A 22 12.21 -14.79 -1.88
C ALA A 22 11.64 -13.47 -1.34
N VAL A 23 12.48 -12.59 -0.81
CA VAL A 23 12.04 -11.27 -0.32
C VAL A 23 11.54 -10.40 -1.47
N GLN A 24 12.21 -10.43 -2.62
CA GLN A 24 11.78 -9.66 -3.79
C GLN A 24 10.43 -10.14 -4.34
N ILE A 25 10.21 -11.45 -4.40
CA ILE A 25 8.90 -12.03 -4.77
C ILE A 25 7.83 -11.60 -3.75
N GLY A 26 8.12 -11.64 -2.46
CA GLY A 26 7.23 -11.14 -1.42
C GLY A 26 6.84 -9.68 -1.62
N CYS A 27 7.79 -8.81 -1.94
CA CYS A 27 7.52 -7.40 -2.24
C CYS A 27 6.62 -7.22 -3.48
N ILE A 28 6.84 -8.03 -4.52
CA ILE A 28 6.02 -8.03 -5.75
C ILE A 28 4.58 -8.47 -5.41
N CYS A 29 4.41 -9.55 -4.66
CA CYS A 29 3.09 -10.02 -4.23
C CYS A 29 2.36 -8.98 -3.37
N MET A 30 3.07 -8.27 -2.50
CA MET A 30 2.49 -7.17 -1.71
C MET A 30 1.98 -6.05 -2.60
N MET A 31 2.77 -5.59 -3.57
CA MET A 31 2.37 -4.52 -4.49
C MET A 31 1.18 -4.92 -5.35
N LEU A 32 1.16 -6.15 -5.83
CA LEU A 32 0.03 -6.70 -6.59
C LEU A 32 -1.24 -6.71 -5.74
N SER A 33 -1.17 -7.15 -4.49
CA SER A 33 -2.31 -7.17 -3.56
C SER A 33 -2.84 -5.78 -3.25
N VAL A 34 -1.96 -4.79 -3.02
CA VAL A 34 -2.35 -3.40 -2.77
C VAL A 34 -3.07 -2.80 -3.96
N ALA A 35 -2.56 -3.05 -5.17
CA ALA A 35 -3.14 -2.52 -6.39
C ALA A 35 -4.52 -3.14 -6.67
N MET A 36 -4.65 -4.45 -6.52
CA MET A 36 -5.94 -5.14 -6.64
C MET A 36 -6.96 -4.61 -5.63
N TYR A 37 -6.57 -4.53 -4.35
CA TYR A 37 -7.43 -4.02 -3.29
C TYR A 37 -7.89 -2.59 -3.58
N GLY A 38 -6.98 -1.70 -3.99
CA GLY A 38 -7.28 -0.30 -4.29
C GLY A 38 -8.33 -0.15 -5.40
N LEU A 39 -8.21 -0.92 -6.47
CA LEU A 39 -9.14 -0.84 -7.60
C LEU A 39 -10.48 -1.53 -7.33
N VAL A 40 -10.51 -2.66 -6.68
CA VAL A 40 -11.77 -3.29 -6.24
C VAL A 40 -12.55 -2.32 -5.36
N PHE A 41 -11.89 -1.67 -4.39
CA PHE A 41 -12.54 -0.67 -3.55
C PHE A 41 -13.00 0.57 -4.32
N ALA A 42 -12.25 1.03 -5.32
CA ALA A 42 -12.66 2.15 -6.16
C ALA A 42 -13.95 1.85 -6.91
N THR A 43 -14.06 0.65 -7.46
CA THR A 43 -15.26 0.22 -8.21
C THR A 43 -16.46 0.01 -7.29
N LEU A 44 -16.26 -0.57 -6.10
CA LEU A 44 -17.33 -0.81 -5.13
C LEU A 44 -17.79 0.46 -4.40
N THR A 45 -17.08 1.58 -4.55
CA THR A 45 -17.44 2.85 -3.87
C THR A 45 -18.84 3.32 -4.26
N ALA A 46 -19.19 3.28 -5.54
CA ALA A 46 -20.51 3.75 -6.01
C ALA A 46 -21.65 2.90 -5.44
N PRO A 47 -21.69 1.57 -5.59
CA PRO A 47 -22.78 0.76 -5.05
C PRO A 47 -22.86 0.81 -3.51
N ILE A 48 -21.74 0.96 -2.80
CA ILE A 48 -21.73 1.10 -1.35
C ILE A 48 -22.40 2.42 -0.94
N LEU A 49 -22.07 3.54 -1.57
CA LEU A 49 -22.66 4.84 -1.27
C LEU A 49 -24.12 4.93 -1.70
N GLU A 50 -24.51 4.23 -2.76
CA GLU A 50 -25.91 4.10 -3.17
C GLU A 50 -26.73 3.38 -2.09
N SER A 51 -26.21 2.31 -1.50
CA SER A 51 -26.90 1.56 -0.44
C SER A 51 -27.20 2.37 0.83
N VAL A 52 -26.50 3.48 1.05
CA VAL A 52 -26.71 4.42 2.17
C VAL A 52 -27.28 5.77 1.72
N ASN A 53 -27.79 5.86 0.48
CA ASN A 53 -28.34 7.09 -0.10
C ASN A 53 -27.36 8.29 -0.06
N ALA A 54 -26.08 8.04 -0.29
CA ALA A 54 -25.00 9.02 -0.14
C ALA A 54 -24.19 9.23 -1.43
N MET A 55 -24.78 9.04 -2.61
CA MET A 55 -24.12 9.17 -3.91
C MET A 55 -23.43 10.54 -4.13
N GLY A 56 -23.97 11.62 -3.54
CA GLY A 56 -23.34 12.95 -3.62
C GLY A 56 -21.97 13.04 -2.95
N TYR A 57 -21.59 12.06 -2.14
CA TYR A 57 -20.31 12.05 -1.36
C TYR A 57 -19.22 11.16 -1.96
N VAL A 58 -19.38 10.63 -3.19
CA VAL A 58 -18.40 9.76 -3.86
C VAL A 58 -17.01 10.41 -3.94
N SER A 59 -16.96 11.68 -4.36
CA SER A 59 -15.70 12.43 -4.46
C SER A 59 -15.05 12.63 -3.09
N LEU A 60 -15.83 13.00 -2.09
CA LEU A 60 -15.35 13.19 -0.73
C LEU A 60 -14.79 11.89 -0.15
N PHE A 61 -15.48 10.78 -0.36
CA PHE A 61 -15.05 9.45 0.06
C PHE A 61 -13.71 9.03 -0.55
N SER A 62 -13.47 9.37 -1.81
CA SER A 62 -12.20 9.14 -2.50
C SER A 62 -11.08 10.04 -1.96
N VAL A 63 -11.41 11.30 -1.64
CA VAL A 63 -10.46 12.24 -1.02
C VAL A 63 -9.98 11.74 0.34
N PHE A 64 -10.86 11.23 1.19
CA PHE A 64 -10.47 10.68 2.50
C PHE A 64 -9.47 9.52 2.37
N ALA A 65 -9.66 8.64 1.39
CA ALA A 65 -8.70 7.57 1.11
C ALA A 65 -7.35 8.12 0.65
N GLY A 66 -7.37 9.08 -0.29
CA GLY A 66 -6.17 9.70 -0.82
C GLY A 66 -5.38 10.49 0.23
N LEU A 67 -6.06 11.21 1.11
CA LEU A 67 -5.44 11.94 2.23
C LEU A 67 -4.71 10.97 3.17
N GLY A 68 -5.37 9.90 3.60
CA GLY A 68 -4.74 8.89 4.45
C GLY A 68 -3.49 8.29 3.82
N LEU A 69 -3.57 7.91 2.56
CA LEU A 69 -2.46 7.35 1.80
C LEU A 69 -1.31 8.37 1.66
N SER A 70 -1.60 9.60 1.27
CA SER A 70 -0.58 10.65 1.04
C SER A 70 0.16 11.03 2.31
N ILE A 71 -0.53 11.14 3.44
CA ILE A 71 0.07 11.48 4.73
C ILE A 71 0.94 10.32 5.22
N MET A 72 0.45 9.09 5.10
CA MET A 72 1.13 7.94 5.70
C MET A 72 2.29 7.40 4.85
N THR A 73 2.32 7.64 3.54
CA THR A 73 3.41 7.19 2.68
C THR A 73 4.79 7.69 3.13
N PRO A 74 5.03 8.99 3.36
CA PRO A 74 6.31 9.48 3.88
C PRO A 74 6.57 9.08 5.34
N ILE A 75 5.52 9.01 6.17
CA ILE A 75 5.61 8.61 7.57
C ILE A 75 5.93 7.13 7.67
N GLY A 76 5.33 6.29 6.84
CA GLY A 76 5.55 4.86 6.78
C GLY A 76 7.00 4.47 6.56
N GLY A 77 7.74 5.27 5.77
CA GLY A 77 9.19 5.12 5.62
C GLY A 77 9.94 5.23 6.95
N LYS A 78 9.68 6.29 7.69
CA LYS A 78 10.30 6.51 9.03
C LYS A 78 9.80 5.51 10.08
N LEU A 79 8.53 5.17 10.05
CA LEU A 79 7.96 4.17 10.96
C LEU A 79 8.58 2.78 10.76
N GLY A 80 8.88 2.41 9.51
CA GLY A 80 9.56 1.16 9.20
C GLY A 80 10.93 1.03 9.85
N ASP A 81 11.64 2.13 9.98
CA ASP A 81 12.94 2.17 10.64
C ASP A 81 12.82 2.11 12.18
N LEU A 82 11.73 2.63 12.76
CA LEU A 82 11.49 2.67 14.20
C LEU A 82 10.86 1.38 14.76
N ILE A 83 9.81 0.88 14.10
CA ILE A 83 8.99 -0.25 14.59
C ILE A 83 9.53 -1.60 14.07
N GLY A 84 10.40 -1.53 13.07
CA GLY A 84 10.95 -2.69 12.39
C GLY A 84 10.15 -3.09 11.14
N ARG A 85 10.88 -3.54 10.14
CA ARG A 85 10.38 -3.80 8.78
C ARG A 85 9.30 -4.88 8.69
N ARG A 86 9.30 -5.84 9.62
CA ARG A 86 8.27 -6.87 9.69
C ARG A 86 6.95 -6.27 10.17
N ASN A 87 6.99 -5.45 11.20
CA ASN A 87 5.80 -4.90 11.83
C ASN A 87 5.11 -3.87 10.94
N ILE A 88 5.88 -3.07 10.15
CA ILE A 88 5.31 -2.11 9.19
C ILE A 88 4.57 -2.79 8.03
N VAL A 89 4.76 -4.07 7.82
CA VAL A 89 4.01 -4.88 6.84
C VAL A 89 2.80 -5.54 7.50
N VAL A 90 3.01 -6.17 8.67
CA VAL A 90 1.97 -6.99 9.32
C VAL A 90 0.86 -6.12 9.90
N ILE A 91 1.20 -5.04 10.61
CA ILE A 91 0.20 -4.20 11.29
C ILE A 91 -0.77 -3.53 10.30
N PRO A 92 -0.31 -2.81 9.26
CA PRO A 92 -1.23 -2.24 8.27
C PRO A 92 -2.01 -3.30 7.50
N GLY A 93 -1.41 -4.46 7.23
CA GLY A 93 -2.11 -5.58 6.59
C GLY A 93 -3.30 -6.06 7.41
N ILE A 94 -3.13 -6.23 8.72
CA ILE A 94 -4.22 -6.61 9.64
C ILE A 94 -5.27 -5.50 9.70
N ILE A 95 -4.87 -4.24 9.78
CA ILE A 95 -5.79 -3.09 9.80
C ILE A 95 -6.63 -3.07 8.51
N CYS A 96 -6.01 -3.26 7.34
CA CYS A 96 -6.74 -3.33 6.08
C CYS A 96 -7.75 -4.49 6.05
N ALA A 97 -7.36 -5.66 6.55
CA ALA A 97 -8.25 -6.83 6.59
C ALA A 97 -9.45 -6.60 7.52
N VAL A 98 -9.19 -6.13 8.75
CA VAL A 98 -10.25 -5.87 9.75
C VAL A 98 -11.18 -4.75 9.27
N CYS A 99 -10.62 -3.63 8.78
CA CYS A 99 -11.43 -2.54 8.26
C CYS A 99 -12.21 -2.95 7.00
N GLY A 100 -11.64 -3.80 6.14
CA GLY A 100 -12.32 -4.34 4.97
C GLY A 100 -13.54 -5.19 5.35
N ILE A 101 -13.41 -6.04 6.36
CA ILE A 101 -14.53 -6.82 6.89
C ILE A 101 -15.57 -5.90 7.54
N ALA A 102 -15.15 -4.94 8.38
CA ALA A 102 -16.03 -3.99 9.02
C ALA A 102 -16.84 -3.17 8.00
N PHE A 103 -16.25 -2.88 6.84
CA PHE A 103 -16.90 -2.15 5.76
C PHE A 103 -18.18 -2.83 5.26
N ALA A 104 -18.23 -4.17 5.28
CA ALA A 104 -19.39 -4.94 4.85
C ALA A 104 -20.60 -4.81 5.79
N PHE A 105 -20.36 -4.47 7.06
CA PHE A 105 -21.41 -4.41 8.08
C PHE A 105 -21.89 -2.99 8.39
N VAL A 106 -21.09 -1.98 8.02
CA VAL A 106 -21.38 -0.58 8.35
C VAL A 106 -22.33 0.04 7.33
N ARG A 107 -23.40 0.66 7.82
CA ARG A 107 -24.39 1.40 7.01
C ARG A 107 -24.45 2.90 7.33
N SER A 108 -23.55 3.40 8.18
CA SER A 108 -23.46 4.83 8.51
C SER A 108 -22.41 5.50 7.65
N LEU A 109 -22.78 6.59 6.93
CA LEU A 109 -21.86 7.34 6.07
C LEU A 109 -20.62 7.84 6.83
N VAL A 110 -20.80 8.39 8.03
CA VAL A 110 -19.70 8.92 8.85
C VAL A 110 -18.72 7.81 9.21
N LEU A 111 -19.21 6.65 9.61
CA LEU A 111 -18.36 5.52 9.99
C LEU A 111 -17.64 4.93 8.76
N LEU A 112 -18.31 4.90 7.60
CA LEU A 112 -17.69 4.51 6.33
C LEU A 112 -16.54 5.45 5.94
N MET A 113 -16.68 6.77 6.14
CA MET A 113 -15.62 7.75 5.89
C MET A 113 -14.43 7.55 6.84
N ILE A 114 -14.68 7.30 8.12
CA ILE A 114 -13.63 7.03 9.10
C ILE A 114 -12.87 5.75 8.72
N LEU A 115 -13.58 4.67 8.41
CA LEU A 115 -12.96 3.42 7.96
C LEU A 115 -12.14 3.63 6.68
N ARG A 116 -12.62 4.44 5.75
CA ARG A 116 -11.92 4.75 4.50
C ARG A 116 -10.61 5.50 4.75
N LEU A 117 -10.62 6.44 5.68
CA LEU A 117 -9.42 7.16 6.11
C LEU A 117 -8.40 6.19 6.76
N LEU A 118 -8.85 5.32 7.67
CA LEU A 118 -8.01 4.31 8.31
C LEU A 118 -7.38 3.34 7.31
N ILE A 119 -8.16 2.89 6.33
CA ILE A 119 -7.67 2.07 5.22
C ILE A 119 -6.63 2.83 4.40
N GLY A 120 -6.85 4.11 4.12
CA GLY A 120 -5.89 4.97 3.44
C GLY A 120 -4.56 5.06 4.19
N PHE A 121 -4.58 5.28 5.50
CA PHE A 121 -3.38 5.26 6.34
C PHE A 121 -2.65 3.92 6.29
N ALA A 122 -3.37 2.82 6.44
CA ALA A 122 -2.78 1.49 6.38
C ALA A 122 -2.18 1.18 5.00
N GLN A 123 -2.86 1.53 3.91
CA GLN A 123 -2.34 1.38 2.55
C GLN A 123 -1.09 2.22 2.30
N GLY A 124 -1.03 3.46 2.79
CA GLY A 124 0.15 4.32 2.66
C GLY A 124 1.39 3.71 3.29
N ALA A 125 1.27 3.20 4.53
CA ALA A 125 2.34 2.51 5.22
C ALA A 125 2.75 1.21 4.50
N PHE A 126 1.77 0.43 4.07
CA PHE A 126 1.98 -0.85 3.40
C PHE A 126 2.62 -0.68 2.01
N THR A 127 2.32 0.38 1.28
CA THR A 127 2.88 0.68 -0.03
C THR A 127 4.34 1.13 0.06
N ALA A 128 4.72 1.87 1.10
CA ALA A 128 6.08 2.34 1.28
C ALA A 128 7.08 1.20 1.56
N ALA A 129 6.67 0.17 2.31
CA ALA A 129 7.55 -0.89 2.78
C ALA A 129 8.29 -1.66 1.65
N PRO A 130 7.66 -2.13 0.58
CA PRO A 130 8.34 -2.86 -0.49
C PRO A 130 9.40 -2.04 -1.22
N TYR A 131 9.17 -0.74 -1.42
CA TYR A 131 10.16 0.15 -2.06
C TYR A 131 11.40 0.30 -1.20
N ILE A 132 11.23 0.47 0.11
CA ILE A 132 12.34 0.57 1.06
C ILE A 132 13.12 -0.74 1.12
N ILE A 133 12.43 -1.87 1.24
CA ILE A 133 13.04 -3.20 1.29
C ILE A 133 13.82 -3.47 -0.01
N ALA A 134 13.23 -3.20 -1.17
CA ALA A 134 13.89 -3.40 -2.47
C ALA A 134 15.15 -2.53 -2.61
N GLY A 135 15.13 -1.28 -2.10
CA GLY A 135 16.30 -0.41 -2.09
C GLY A 135 17.45 -0.93 -1.21
N LEU A 136 17.14 -1.68 -0.16
CA LEU A 136 18.13 -2.16 0.82
C LEU A 136 18.75 -3.51 0.49
N ILE A 137 18.01 -4.39 -0.19
CA ILE A 137 18.50 -5.73 -0.54
C ILE A 137 19.21 -5.76 -1.91
N ASN A 138 19.03 -4.73 -2.74
CA ASN A 138 19.63 -4.68 -4.06
C ASN A 138 20.87 -3.77 -4.08
N GLU A 139 21.88 -4.16 -4.87
CA GLU A 139 23.02 -3.29 -5.17
C GLU A 139 22.55 -2.06 -5.96
N LYS A 140 23.24 -0.94 -5.83
CA LYS A 140 22.87 0.33 -6.49
C LYS A 140 22.53 0.19 -7.98
N LYS A 141 23.24 -0.69 -8.70
CA LYS A 141 23.02 -0.96 -10.13
C LYS A 141 21.70 -1.71 -10.40
N ASP A 142 21.21 -2.53 -9.46
CA ASP A 142 20.03 -3.37 -9.60
C ASP A 142 18.75 -2.71 -9.02
N VAL A 143 18.91 -1.63 -8.24
CA VAL A 143 17.77 -0.90 -7.64
C VAL A 143 16.77 -0.42 -8.70
N PRO A 144 17.17 0.22 -9.83
CA PRO A 144 16.21 0.65 -10.83
C PRO A 144 15.39 -0.51 -11.43
N LYS A 145 16.04 -1.67 -11.63
CA LYS A 145 15.36 -2.87 -12.11
C LYS A 145 14.34 -3.40 -11.09
N ALA A 146 14.70 -3.45 -9.82
CA ALA A 146 13.80 -3.87 -8.75
C ALA A 146 12.60 -2.92 -8.62
N MET A 147 12.83 -1.61 -8.69
CA MET A 147 11.75 -0.61 -8.66
C MET A 147 10.83 -0.74 -9.88
N GLY A 148 11.37 -0.98 -11.08
CA GLY A 148 10.60 -1.25 -12.28
C GLY A 148 9.72 -2.49 -12.15
N MET A 149 10.21 -3.56 -11.54
CA MET A 149 9.42 -4.77 -11.27
C MET A 149 8.27 -4.51 -10.29
N LEU A 150 8.48 -3.69 -9.25
CA LEU A 150 7.42 -3.30 -8.33
C LEU A 150 6.35 -2.45 -9.02
N ALA A 151 6.76 -1.49 -9.85
CA ALA A 151 5.84 -0.68 -10.64
C ALA A 151 5.02 -1.53 -11.62
N ALA A 152 5.65 -2.51 -12.29
CA ALA A 152 4.96 -3.46 -13.16
C ALA A 152 3.94 -4.31 -12.37
N ALA A 153 4.29 -4.74 -11.16
CA ALA A 153 3.36 -5.48 -10.29
C ALA A 153 2.11 -4.66 -9.93
N ILE A 154 2.27 -3.35 -9.67
CA ILE A 154 1.14 -2.44 -9.44
C ILE A 154 0.26 -2.36 -10.68
N ALA A 155 0.85 -2.21 -11.88
CA ALA A 155 0.09 -2.13 -13.12
C ALA A 155 -0.70 -3.40 -13.39
N VAL A 156 -0.07 -4.57 -13.24
CA VAL A 156 -0.71 -5.89 -13.41
C VAL A 156 -1.80 -6.11 -12.37
N GLY A 157 -1.53 -5.79 -11.10
CA GLY A 157 -2.50 -5.91 -10.01
C GLY A 157 -3.69 -4.98 -10.21
N GLY A 158 -3.44 -3.77 -10.70
CA GLY A 158 -4.47 -2.81 -11.06
C GLY A 158 -5.36 -3.32 -12.18
N PHE A 159 -4.78 -3.82 -13.25
CA PHE A 159 -5.53 -4.38 -14.37
C PHE A 159 -6.38 -5.58 -13.94
N GLY A 160 -5.77 -6.51 -13.17
CA GLY A 160 -6.50 -7.67 -12.63
C GLY A 160 -7.64 -7.27 -11.68
N GLY A 161 -7.42 -6.27 -10.81
CA GLY A 161 -8.44 -5.72 -9.92
C GLY A 161 -9.61 -5.11 -10.66
N SER A 162 -9.36 -4.40 -11.77
CA SER A 162 -10.42 -3.83 -12.62
C SER A 162 -11.28 -4.90 -13.29
N ILE A 163 -10.67 -5.99 -13.76
CA ILE A 163 -11.42 -7.11 -14.37
C ILE A 163 -12.32 -7.78 -13.32
N ILE A 164 -11.78 -8.09 -12.14
CA ILE A 164 -12.56 -8.73 -11.07
C ILE A 164 -13.71 -7.82 -10.64
N ALA A 165 -13.46 -6.53 -10.48
CA ALA A 165 -14.47 -5.57 -10.08
C ALA A 165 -15.53 -5.30 -11.16
N GLY A 166 -15.20 -5.53 -12.43
CA GLY A 166 -16.16 -5.41 -13.54
C GLY A 166 -17.06 -6.64 -13.72
N ILE A 167 -16.71 -7.78 -13.10
CA ILE A 167 -17.50 -9.03 -13.14
C ILE A 167 -18.47 -9.10 -11.94
N LEU A 168 -18.15 -8.41 -10.83
CA LEU A 168 -18.98 -8.33 -9.62
C LEU A 168 -20.08 -7.29 -9.76
#